data_95661d23c94ee1f1230dc6490af66296
#
_entry.id   95661d23c94ee1f1230dc6490af66296
#
_cell.length_a   1.000
_cell.length_b   1.000
_cell.length_c   1.000
_cell.angle_alpha   90.00
_cell.angle_beta   90.00
_cell.angle_gamma   90.00
#
_symmetry.space_group_name_H-M   'P 1'
#
loop_
_entity.id
_entity.type
_entity.pdbx_description
1 polymer ?
#
loop_
_entity_poly.entity_id
_entity_poly.type
_entity_poly.pdbx_seq_one_letter_code
_entity_poly.pdbx_strand_id
1 'polypeptide(L)'
;NHGSGCNYSASITASLAKKKSIYDAASHAKEYVYQSIKNSKDFGKGIRITHKKIPEIQKELSQSISDFQNMKNISKFIPECQTNFVFSKIKPKGIKNVLGVSGRLVKSGDKVIQAGELVFGGSQHVATAVIEVSKKFPKIRSAINIKYDQKIISNAKKHKMIVLSYDRKKESKNSKLKENSSIIWGVSSCLKSKMPDIIYHKGDLGKEPMIIIFGENPSQVLTKITLLR
;
A
#
# COMPACT_ATOMS: atom_id res chain seq x y z
N ASN A 1 2.70 18.44 -29.87
CA ASN A 1 2.95 18.31 -28.41
C ASN A 1 4.46 18.27 -28.13
N HIS A 2 4.91 19.03 -27.14
CA HIS A 2 6.31 18.99 -26.73
C HIS A 2 6.58 17.75 -25.86
N GLY A 3 7.74 17.11 -26.07
CA GLY A 3 8.21 15.96 -25.29
C GLY A 3 7.79 14.58 -25.85
N SER A 4 7.03 14.49 -26.93
CA SER A 4 6.59 13.20 -27.47
C SER A 4 7.74 12.32 -27.97
N GLY A 5 8.70 12.89 -28.70
CA GLY A 5 9.88 12.16 -29.18
C GLY A 5 10.79 11.67 -28.03
N CYS A 6 11.06 12.54 -27.05
CA CYS A 6 11.86 12.18 -25.86
C CYS A 6 11.19 11.05 -25.05
N ASN A 7 9.86 11.13 -24.88
CA ASN A 7 9.09 10.08 -24.20
C ASN A 7 9.13 8.75 -24.96
N TYR A 8 9.12 8.80 -26.30
CA TYR A 8 9.18 7.60 -27.14
C TYR A 8 10.53 6.90 -26.96
N SER A 9 11.62 7.64 -27.14
CA SER A 9 12.99 7.12 -26.99
C SER A 9 13.24 6.56 -25.59
N ALA A 10 12.88 7.33 -24.54
CA ALA A 10 13.05 6.89 -23.15
C ALA A 10 12.23 5.62 -22.83
N SER A 11 11.01 5.51 -23.37
CA SER A 11 10.17 4.33 -23.18
C SER A 11 10.72 3.09 -23.86
N ILE A 12 11.30 3.22 -25.08
CA ILE A 12 11.99 2.12 -25.75
C ILE A 12 13.19 1.67 -24.92
N THR A 13 14.05 2.60 -24.54
CA THR A 13 15.27 2.32 -23.75
C THR A 13 14.91 1.60 -22.45
N ALA A 14 13.93 2.10 -21.70
CA ALA A 14 13.46 1.46 -20.46
C ALA A 14 12.89 0.06 -20.68
N SER A 15 12.24 -0.19 -21.81
CA SER A 15 11.69 -1.50 -22.15
C SER A 15 12.78 -2.50 -22.53
N LEU A 16 13.78 -2.07 -23.29
CA LEU A 16 14.95 -2.89 -23.65
C LEU A 16 15.80 -3.22 -22.41
N ALA A 17 16.00 -2.26 -21.50
CA ALA A 17 16.68 -2.51 -20.22
C ALA A 17 15.96 -3.57 -19.36
N LYS A 18 14.65 -3.72 -19.52
CA LYS A 18 13.84 -4.78 -18.91
C LYS A 18 13.81 -6.07 -19.73
N LYS A 19 14.72 -6.23 -20.69
CA LYS A 19 14.88 -7.41 -21.57
C LYS A 19 13.65 -7.73 -22.42
N LYS A 20 12.83 -6.72 -22.77
CA LYS A 20 11.75 -6.91 -23.74
C LYS A 20 12.31 -7.00 -25.15
N SER A 21 11.59 -7.67 -26.07
CA SER A 21 11.92 -7.67 -27.49
C SER A 21 11.83 -6.25 -28.06
N ILE A 22 12.53 -5.99 -29.17
CA ILE A 22 12.48 -4.70 -29.87
C ILE A 22 11.03 -4.37 -30.29
N TYR A 23 10.30 -5.36 -30.80
CA TYR A 23 8.91 -5.21 -31.18
C TYR A 23 8.01 -4.80 -29.99
N ASP A 24 8.13 -5.50 -28.86
CA ASP A 24 7.36 -5.18 -27.63
C ASP A 24 7.75 -3.81 -27.07
N ALA A 25 9.04 -3.46 -27.16
CA ALA A 25 9.54 -2.17 -26.69
C ALA A 25 8.96 -1.02 -27.53
N ALA A 26 8.93 -1.17 -28.85
CA ALA A 26 8.37 -0.17 -29.77
C ALA A 26 6.84 -0.06 -29.61
N SER A 27 6.16 -1.18 -29.51
CA SER A 27 4.70 -1.23 -29.31
C SER A 27 4.31 -0.58 -27.99
N HIS A 28 5.02 -0.88 -26.90
CA HIS A 28 4.80 -0.26 -25.60
C HIS A 28 5.08 1.24 -25.61
N ALA A 29 6.14 1.66 -26.30
CA ALA A 29 6.50 3.08 -26.40
C ALA A 29 5.46 3.87 -27.21
N LYS A 30 4.94 3.29 -28.29
CA LYS A 30 3.84 3.89 -29.09
C LYS A 30 2.61 4.13 -28.24
N GLU A 31 2.16 3.13 -27.49
CA GLU A 31 0.99 3.27 -26.62
C GLU A 31 1.25 4.29 -25.50
N TYR A 32 2.42 4.25 -24.85
CA TYR A 32 2.79 5.21 -23.83
C TYR A 32 2.74 6.65 -24.30
N VAL A 33 3.32 6.92 -25.48
CA VAL A 33 3.33 8.27 -26.07
C VAL A 33 1.95 8.71 -26.51
N TYR A 34 1.17 7.81 -27.13
CA TYR A 34 -0.21 8.10 -27.52
C TYR A 34 -1.03 8.55 -26.31
N GLN A 35 -0.96 7.82 -25.19
CA GLN A 35 -1.65 8.19 -23.95
C GLN A 35 -1.12 9.50 -23.36
N SER A 36 0.19 9.75 -23.45
CA SER A 36 0.80 10.99 -22.97
C SER A 36 0.38 12.22 -23.79
N ILE A 37 0.18 12.06 -25.10
CA ILE A 37 -0.37 13.10 -25.98
C ILE A 37 -1.86 13.32 -25.67
N LYS A 38 -2.63 12.25 -25.55
CA LYS A 38 -4.06 12.33 -25.22
C LYS A 38 -4.34 13.06 -23.90
N ASN A 39 -3.45 12.90 -22.94
CA ASN A 39 -3.52 13.54 -21.62
C ASN A 39 -2.69 14.83 -21.53
N SER A 40 -2.23 15.37 -22.66
CA SER A 40 -1.41 16.60 -22.68
C SER A 40 -2.15 17.77 -22.02
N LYS A 41 -1.37 18.63 -21.35
CA LYS A 41 -1.90 19.82 -20.65
C LYS A 41 -1.34 21.10 -21.25
N ASP A 42 -2.15 22.14 -21.18
CA ASP A 42 -1.70 23.51 -21.49
C ASP A 42 -1.02 24.10 -20.26
N PHE A 43 0.22 24.56 -20.44
CA PHE A 43 0.96 25.33 -19.45
C PHE A 43 1.36 26.66 -20.12
N GLY A 44 0.55 27.69 -19.91
CA GLY A 44 0.77 29.00 -20.52
C GLY A 44 0.36 29.08 -22.00
N LYS A 45 1.01 29.97 -22.77
CA LYS A 45 0.66 30.29 -24.16
C LYS A 45 1.37 29.41 -25.22
N GLY A 46 2.09 28.38 -24.80
CA GLY A 46 2.91 27.55 -25.69
C GLY A 46 2.21 26.28 -26.20
N ILE A 47 3.01 25.40 -26.80
CA ILE A 47 2.57 24.08 -27.26
C ILE A 47 2.28 23.18 -26.07
N ARG A 48 1.21 22.41 -26.14
CA ARG A 48 0.84 21.41 -25.13
C ARG A 48 2.01 20.49 -24.79
N ILE A 49 2.21 20.22 -23.50
CA ILE A 49 3.24 19.30 -23.01
C ILE A 49 2.61 17.92 -22.82
N THR A 50 3.28 16.87 -23.29
CA THR A 50 2.86 15.49 -23.05
C THR A 50 2.80 15.21 -21.56
N HIS A 51 1.71 14.60 -21.09
CA HIS A 51 1.47 14.34 -19.67
C HIS A 51 0.96 12.93 -19.43
N LYS A 52 1.62 12.19 -18.55
CA LYS A 52 1.11 10.91 -18.08
C LYS A 52 0.05 11.16 -17.01
N LYS A 53 -1.19 10.75 -17.29
CA LYS A 53 -2.25 10.76 -16.26
C LYS A 53 -1.88 9.75 -15.17
N ILE A 54 -1.55 10.26 -13.99
CA ILE A 54 -1.35 9.41 -12.80
C ILE A 54 -2.74 8.96 -12.34
N PRO A 55 -2.98 7.63 -12.17
CA PRO A 55 -4.25 7.13 -11.66
C PRO A 55 -4.58 7.75 -10.29
N GLU A 56 -5.85 8.05 -10.02
CA GLU A 56 -6.28 8.69 -8.78
C GLU A 56 -5.85 7.88 -7.55
N ILE A 57 -6.01 6.55 -7.60
CA ILE A 57 -5.55 5.63 -6.55
C ILE A 57 -4.06 5.80 -6.21
N GLN A 58 -3.23 6.09 -7.22
CA GLN A 58 -1.79 6.32 -7.01
C GLN A 58 -1.52 7.69 -6.41
N LYS A 59 -2.27 8.72 -6.80
CA LYS A 59 -2.13 10.07 -6.22
C LYS A 59 -2.54 10.08 -4.76
N GLU A 60 -3.70 9.50 -4.42
CA GLU A 60 -4.20 9.42 -3.05
C GLU A 60 -3.21 8.69 -2.13
N LEU A 61 -2.69 7.53 -2.57
CA LEU A 61 -1.74 6.79 -1.75
C LEU A 61 -0.40 7.52 -1.64
N SER A 62 0.10 8.12 -2.73
CA SER A 62 1.36 8.89 -2.73
C SER A 62 1.28 10.09 -1.79
N GLN A 63 0.18 10.85 -1.84
CA GLN A 63 -0.04 11.97 -0.94
C GLN A 63 -0.09 11.50 0.51
N SER A 64 -0.84 10.46 0.80
CA SER A 64 -0.95 9.91 2.15
C SER A 64 0.38 9.35 2.68
N ILE A 65 1.21 8.77 1.84
CA ILE A 65 2.57 8.36 2.24
C ILE A 65 3.41 9.57 2.59
N SER A 66 3.37 10.64 1.79
CA SER A 66 4.07 11.89 2.09
C SER A 66 3.60 12.49 3.43
N ASP A 67 2.30 12.53 3.64
CA ASP A 67 1.72 13.05 4.90
C ASP A 67 2.16 12.19 6.10
N PHE A 68 2.15 10.85 5.96
CA PHE A 68 2.64 9.92 6.97
C PHE A 68 4.10 10.16 7.31
N GLN A 69 4.96 10.32 6.29
CA GLN A 69 6.39 10.57 6.50
C GLN A 69 6.66 11.89 7.24
N ASN A 70 5.81 12.90 7.03
CA ASN A 70 5.92 14.22 7.64
C ASN A 70 5.32 14.29 9.06
N MET A 71 4.67 13.23 9.55
CA MET A 71 4.15 13.21 10.91
C MET A 71 5.29 13.20 11.94
N LYS A 72 5.21 14.07 12.94
CA LYS A 72 6.19 14.15 14.04
C LYS A 72 6.32 12.80 14.76
N ASN A 73 7.54 12.34 14.99
CA ASN A 73 7.87 11.08 15.69
C ASN A 73 7.31 9.80 15.04
N ILE A 74 6.97 9.84 13.76
CA ILE A 74 6.35 8.69 13.07
C ILE A 74 7.29 7.49 12.96
N SER A 75 8.61 7.71 13.01
CA SER A 75 9.61 6.64 13.00
C SER A 75 9.44 5.63 14.16
N LYS A 76 8.84 6.04 15.26
CA LYS A 76 8.54 5.17 16.42
C LYS A 76 7.44 4.14 16.13
N PHE A 77 6.64 4.37 15.10
CA PHE A 77 5.55 3.47 14.65
C PHE A 77 6.01 2.41 13.65
N ILE A 78 7.25 2.52 13.16
CA ILE A 78 7.78 1.57 12.17
C ILE A 78 8.26 0.30 12.90
N PRO A 79 7.73 -0.89 12.55
CA PRO A 79 8.19 -2.17 13.09
C PRO A 79 9.56 -2.57 12.52
N GLU A 80 10.20 -3.59 13.09
CA GLU A 80 11.47 -4.12 12.56
C GLU A 80 11.34 -4.66 11.14
N CYS A 81 10.22 -5.33 10.84
CA CYS A 81 9.92 -5.79 9.48
C CYS A 81 9.54 -4.66 8.52
N GLN A 82 9.61 -3.39 8.94
CA GLN A 82 9.23 -2.20 8.19
C GLN A 82 7.72 -2.11 7.87
N THR A 83 7.30 -0.96 7.37
CA THR A 83 5.90 -0.63 7.11
C THR A 83 5.58 -0.73 5.61
N ASN A 84 4.39 -1.18 5.28
CA ASN A 84 3.81 -0.94 3.97
C ASN A 84 2.44 -0.29 4.11
N PHE A 85 2.18 0.70 3.26
CA PHE A 85 0.91 1.38 3.16
C PHE A 85 0.30 1.01 1.81
N VAL A 86 -0.92 0.49 1.81
CA VAL A 86 -1.55 -0.06 0.62
C VAL A 86 -2.92 0.55 0.36
N PHE A 87 -3.28 0.59 -0.94
CA PHE A 87 -4.61 0.98 -1.39
C PHE A 87 -5.06 0.08 -2.53
N SER A 88 -6.24 -0.55 -2.40
CA SER A 88 -6.76 -1.49 -3.37
C SER A 88 -7.69 -0.84 -4.39
N LYS A 89 -7.78 -1.44 -5.59
CA LYS A 89 -8.90 -1.23 -6.50
C LYS A 89 -10.20 -1.69 -5.83
N ILE A 90 -11.32 -1.25 -6.37
CA ILE A 90 -12.64 -1.74 -5.95
C ILE A 90 -12.73 -3.24 -6.23
N LYS A 91 -13.21 -4.04 -5.26
CA LYS A 91 -13.34 -5.51 -5.32
C LYS A 91 -12.03 -6.19 -5.80
N PRO A 92 -10.94 -6.09 -5.05
CA PRO A 92 -9.66 -6.66 -5.46
C PRO A 92 -9.74 -8.19 -5.54
N LYS A 93 -9.33 -8.77 -6.67
CA LYS A 93 -9.29 -10.22 -6.88
C LYS A 93 -7.98 -10.87 -6.42
N GLY A 94 -6.93 -10.06 -6.19
CA GLY A 94 -5.62 -10.52 -5.77
C GLY A 94 -4.64 -9.36 -5.54
N ILE A 95 -3.43 -9.68 -5.09
CA ILE A 95 -2.41 -8.67 -4.73
C ILE A 95 -2.08 -7.71 -5.88
N LYS A 96 -2.16 -8.16 -7.14
CA LYS A 96 -1.98 -7.30 -8.33
C LYS A 96 -3.07 -6.22 -8.49
N ASN A 97 -4.11 -6.23 -7.66
CA ASN A 97 -5.12 -5.18 -7.59
C ASN A 97 -4.91 -4.23 -6.39
N VAL A 98 -3.85 -4.41 -5.63
CA VAL A 98 -3.49 -3.60 -4.46
C VAL A 98 -2.20 -2.87 -4.74
N LEU A 99 -2.25 -1.54 -4.66
CA LEU A 99 -1.09 -0.66 -4.79
C LEU A 99 -0.36 -0.60 -3.45
N GLY A 100 0.96 -0.68 -3.47
CA GLY A 100 1.80 -0.58 -2.28
C GLY A 100 3.25 -0.25 -2.66
N VAL A 101 4.09 0.02 -1.66
CA VAL A 101 5.50 0.34 -1.86
C VAL A 101 6.30 -0.96 -2.03
N SER A 102 7.02 -1.12 -3.16
CA SER A 102 7.80 -2.33 -3.46
C SER A 102 8.94 -2.58 -2.45
N GLY A 103 9.60 -1.51 -1.97
CA GLY A 103 10.69 -1.56 -0.99
C GLY A 103 10.28 -1.18 0.44
N ARG A 104 8.99 -1.02 0.71
CA ARG A 104 8.42 -0.59 2.01
C ARG A 104 8.73 0.87 2.39
N LEU A 105 8.12 1.31 3.46
CA LEU A 105 8.45 2.53 4.20
C LEU A 105 9.39 2.12 5.33
N VAL A 106 10.61 2.60 5.29
CA VAL A 106 11.69 2.16 6.20
C VAL A 106 12.07 3.26 7.17
N LYS A 107 12.40 2.86 8.38
CA LYS A 107 12.95 3.76 9.39
C LYS A 107 14.40 4.08 9.05
N SER A 108 14.73 5.38 9.00
CA SER A 108 16.09 5.90 8.83
C SER A 108 16.34 6.98 9.88
N GLY A 109 16.94 6.61 11.01
CA GLY A 109 17.03 7.48 12.17
C GLY A 109 15.65 7.91 12.67
N ASP A 110 15.40 9.21 12.76
CA ASP A 110 14.11 9.78 13.16
C ASP A 110 13.13 9.98 11.97
N LYS A 111 13.56 9.67 10.75
CA LYS A 111 12.77 9.81 9.55
C LYS A 111 12.20 8.47 9.09
N VAL A 112 11.17 8.55 8.26
CA VAL A 112 10.64 7.43 7.49
C VAL A 112 10.85 7.74 6.02
N ILE A 113 11.44 6.83 5.28
CA ILE A 113 11.71 6.98 3.85
C ILE A 113 11.00 5.90 3.06
N GLN A 114 10.58 6.24 1.84
CA GLN A 114 10.03 5.28 0.89
C GLN A 114 11.19 4.64 0.12
N ALA A 115 11.44 3.35 0.36
CA ALA A 115 12.58 2.62 -0.21
C ALA A 115 12.31 1.99 -1.59
N GLY A 116 11.18 2.26 -2.20
CA GLY A 116 10.83 1.75 -3.52
C GLY A 116 9.66 2.50 -4.14
N GLU A 117 9.25 2.08 -5.33
CA GLU A 117 8.16 2.71 -6.08
C GLU A 117 6.78 2.19 -5.62
N LEU A 118 5.75 3.00 -5.90
CA LEU A 118 4.36 2.57 -5.81
C LEU A 118 4.01 1.70 -7.00
N VAL A 119 3.80 0.40 -6.74
CA VAL A 119 3.43 -0.57 -7.77
C VAL A 119 2.28 -1.47 -7.31
N PHE A 120 1.47 -1.91 -8.24
CA PHE A 120 0.47 -2.94 -7.97
C PHE A 120 1.17 -4.26 -7.68
N GLY A 121 0.86 -4.87 -6.53
CA GLY A 121 1.55 -6.05 -6.02
C GLY A 121 2.80 -5.74 -5.18
N GLY A 122 3.09 -4.46 -4.89
CA GLY A 122 4.26 -4.02 -4.11
C GLY A 122 4.25 -4.42 -2.64
N SER A 123 3.16 -4.99 -2.16
CA SER A 123 3.04 -5.54 -0.80
C SER A 123 2.42 -6.92 -0.84
N GLN A 124 2.92 -7.83 -0.02
CA GLN A 124 2.34 -9.17 0.14
C GLN A 124 1.38 -9.20 1.37
N HIS A 125 1.92 -9.03 2.56
CA HIS A 125 1.19 -9.23 3.82
C HIS A 125 0.05 -8.22 4.02
N VAL A 126 0.31 -6.91 3.89
CA VAL A 126 -0.71 -5.89 4.11
C VAL A 126 -1.76 -5.91 2.99
N ALA A 127 -1.35 -6.18 1.76
CA ALA A 127 -2.29 -6.37 0.64
C ALA A 127 -3.21 -7.57 0.86
N THR A 128 -2.66 -8.71 1.33
CA THR A 128 -3.46 -9.90 1.67
C THR A 128 -4.47 -9.59 2.77
N ALA A 129 -4.07 -8.84 3.81
CA ALA A 129 -4.97 -8.42 4.88
C ALA A 129 -6.14 -7.55 4.36
N VAL A 130 -5.86 -6.57 3.49
CA VAL A 130 -6.91 -5.74 2.86
C VAL A 130 -7.86 -6.60 2.02
N ILE A 131 -7.33 -7.49 1.19
CA ILE A 131 -8.15 -8.37 0.36
C ILE A 131 -9.07 -9.22 1.24
N GLU A 132 -8.53 -9.82 2.31
CA GLU A 132 -9.31 -10.69 3.20
C GLU A 132 -10.42 -9.93 3.91
N VAL A 133 -10.13 -8.74 4.46
CA VAL A 133 -11.14 -7.88 5.10
C VAL A 133 -12.18 -7.41 4.08
N SER A 134 -11.76 -7.06 2.86
CA SER A 134 -12.65 -6.52 1.82
C SER A 134 -13.68 -7.55 1.30
N LYS A 135 -13.42 -8.85 1.43
CA LYS A 135 -14.41 -9.89 1.10
C LYS A 135 -15.70 -9.73 1.91
N LYS A 136 -15.57 -9.36 3.18
CA LYS A 136 -16.72 -9.17 4.10
C LYS A 136 -17.14 -7.70 4.21
N PHE A 137 -16.18 -6.79 4.12
CA PHE A 137 -16.39 -5.34 4.21
C PHE A 137 -15.83 -4.63 2.97
N PRO A 138 -16.56 -4.62 1.83
CA PRO A 138 -16.05 -4.14 0.55
C PRO A 138 -15.65 -2.66 0.51
N LYS A 139 -16.09 -1.86 1.49
CA LYS A 139 -15.67 -0.46 1.65
C LYS A 139 -14.22 -0.33 2.09
N ILE A 140 -13.69 -1.32 2.83
CA ILE A 140 -12.29 -1.32 3.27
C ILE A 140 -11.38 -1.60 2.07
N ARG A 141 -10.56 -0.61 1.74
CA ARG A 141 -9.66 -0.65 0.58
C ARG A 141 -8.22 -0.27 0.90
N SER A 142 -7.97 0.29 2.08
CA SER A 142 -6.64 0.75 2.49
C SER A 142 -6.24 0.18 3.83
N ALA A 143 -4.94 -0.08 4.01
CA ALA A 143 -4.36 -0.46 5.29
C ALA A 143 -2.88 -0.12 5.37
N ILE A 144 -2.40 0.00 6.61
CA ILE A 144 -1.00 0.17 6.96
C ILE A 144 -0.65 -0.76 8.12
N ASN A 145 0.53 -1.36 8.09
CA ASN A 145 1.05 -2.05 9.27
C ASN A 145 1.97 -1.13 10.06
N ILE A 146 1.84 -1.18 11.38
CA ILE A 146 2.67 -0.43 12.32
C ILE A 146 3.14 -1.33 13.46
N LYS A 147 4.17 -0.87 14.19
CA LYS A 147 4.70 -1.53 15.37
C LYS A 147 3.61 -1.74 16.43
N TYR A 148 3.61 -2.91 17.05
CA TYR A 148 2.72 -3.16 18.18
C TYR A 148 3.15 -2.35 19.40
N ASP A 149 2.20 -1.64 19.98
CA ASP A 149 2.31 -0.99 21.28
C ASP A 149 0.97 -1.09 22.00
N GLN A 150 0.98 -1.51 23.26
CA GLN A 150 -0.21 -1.62 24.09
C GLN A 150 -0.90 -0.26 24.30
N LYS A 151 -0.13 0.84 24.31
CA LYS A 151 -0.69 2.20 24.42
C LYS A 151 -1.53 2.55 23.21
N ILE A 152 -1.08 2.15 22.00
CA ILE A 152 -1.84 2.35 20.75
C ILE A 152 -3.19 1.61 20.84
N ILE A 153 -3.18 0.36 21.30
CA ILE A 153 -4.42 -0.42 21.47
C ILE A 153 -5.35 0.21 22.52
N SER A 154 -4.80 0.72 23.62
CA SER A 154 -5.57 1.41 24.66
C SER A 154 -6.19 2.70 24.13
N ASN A 155 -5.44 3.50 23.37
CA ASN A 155 -5.93 4.72 22.71
C ASN A 155 -7.03 4.41 21.69
N ALA A 156 -6.84 3.37 20.87
CA ALA A 156 -7.87 2.95 19.91
C ALA A 156 -9.20 2.63 20.61
N LYS A 157 -9.18 1.92 21.72
CA LYS A 157 -10.37 1.62 22.53
C LYS A 157 -11.01 2.87 23.12
N LYS A 158 -10.21 3.84 23.62
CA LYS A 158 -10.71 5.14 24.12
C LYS A 158 -11.44 5.91 23.01
N HIS A 159 -10.95 5.85 21.78
CA HIS A 159 -11.58 6.45 20.61
C HIS A 159 -12.70 5.59 20.00
N LYS A 160 -13.17 4.56 20.73
CA LYS A 160 -14.27 3.67 20.33
C LYS A 160 -14.05 2.95 19.00
N MET A 161 -12.77 2.76 18.58
CA MET A 161 -12.43 2.01 17.39
C MET A 161 -12.74 0.52 17.58
N ILE A 162 -13.12 -0.16 16.51
CA ILE A 162 -13.33 -1.61 16.48
C ILE A 162 -11.98 -2.31 16.38
N VAL A 163 -11.51 -2.82 17.52
CA VAL A 163 -10.20 -3.48 17.65
C VAL A 163 -10.40 -4.98 17.76
N LEU A 164 -9.87 -5.73 16.81
CA LEU A 164 -9.87 -7.19 16.79
C LEU A 164 -8.45 -7.73 16.97
N SER A 165 -8.33 -8.97 17.42
CA SER A 165 -7.06 -9.64 17.56
C SER A 165 -7.16 -11.14 17.27
N TYR A 166 -6.05 -11.73 16.89
CA TYR A 166 -5.90 -13.17 16.80
C TYR A 166 -4.61 -13.63 17.48
N ASP A 167 -4.62 -14.88 17.95
CA ASP A 167 -3.49 -15.49 18.64
C ASP A 167 -2.75 -16.43 17.65
N ARG A 168 -1.55 -16.04 17.25
CA ARG A 168 -0.72 -16.82 16.32
C ARG A 168 -0.33 -18.21 16.86
N LYS A 169 -0.35 -18.40 18.16
CA LYS A 169 -0.09 -19.73 18.77
C LYS A 169 -1.15 -20.75 18.39
N LYS A 170 -2.37 -20.29 18.08
CA LYS A 170 -3.50 -21.14 17.64
C LYS A 170 -3.46 -21.47 16.15
N GLU A 171 -2.47 -20.98 15.41
CA GLU A 171 -2.31 -21.24 13.99
C GLU A 171 -1.88 -22.69 13.75
N SER A 172 -2.56 -23.37 12.81
CA SER A 172 -2.22 -24.75 12.46
C SER A 172 -0.84 -24.84 11.79
N LYS A 173 -0.15 -25.97 11.97
CA LYS A 173 1.15 -26.21 11.33
C LYS A 173 1.08 -26.07 9.80
N ASN A 174 -0.01 -26.52 9.17
CA ASN A 174 -0.21 -26.42 7.73
C ASN A 174 -0.36 -24.98 7.22
N SER A 175 -0.96 -24.08 8.01
CA SER A 175 -1.04 -22.66 7.66
C SER A 175 0.33 -21.98 7.72
N LYS A 176 1.22 -22.43 8.61
CA LYS A 176 2.57 -21.85 8.76
C LYS A 176 3.49 -22.13 7.56
N LEU A 177 3.21 -23.15 6.77
CA LEU A 177 4.05 -23.60 5.64
C LEU A 177 3.77 -22.86 4.32
N LYS A 178 2.58 -22.29 4.14
CA LYS A 178 2.20 -21.58 2.89
C LYS A 178 2.37 -20.08 3.04
N GLU A 179 2.97 -19.45 2.05
CA GLU A 179 3.13 -18.01 1.99
C GLU A 179 1.77 -17.28 2.12
N ASN A 180 1.70 -16.24 2.96
CA ASN A 180 0.50 -15.45 3.27
C ASN A 180 -0.66 -16.20 3.95
N SER A 181 -0.62 -17.52 4.11
CA SER A 181 -1.69 -18.28 4.77
C SER A 181 -1.90 -17.87 6.22
N SER A 182 -0.83 -17.52 6.93
CA SER A 182 -0.88 -17.00 8.30
C SER A 182 -1.72 -15.72 8.42
N ILE A 183 -1.60 -14.80 7.45
CA ILE A 183 -2.38 -13.56 7.44
C ILE A 183 -3.84 -13.86 7.11
N ILE A 184 -4.10 -14.69 6.10
CA ILE A 184 -5.45 -15.10 5.73
C ILE A 184 -6.14 -15.74 6.92
N TRP A 185 -5.50 -16.75 7.54
CA TRP A 185 -6.04 -17.44 8.70
C TRP A 185 -6.30 -16.47 9.87
N GLY A 186 -5.29 -15.65 10.22
CA GLY A 186 -5.38 -14.75 11.36
C GLY A 186 -6.49 -13.71 11.21
N VAL A 187 -6.55 -13.06 10.03
CA VAL A 187 -7.58 -12.07 9.73
C VAL A 187 -8.96 -12.72 9.71
N SER A 188 -9.14 -13.82 8.96
CA SER A 188 -10.44 -14.51 8.86
C SER A 188 -10.94 -15.02 10.20
N SER A 189 -10.04 -15.53 11.06
CA SER A 189 -10.41 -16.09 12.38
C SER A 189 -10.99 -15.05 13.33
N CYS A 190 -10.62 -13.77 13.20
CA CYS A 190 -11.09 -12.72 14.08
C CYS A 190 -12.21 -11.84 13.46
N LEU A 191 -12.48 -11.93 12.16
CA LEU A 191 -13.51 -11.13 11.49
C LEU A 191 -14.92 -11.52 11.95
N LYS A 192 -15.56 -10.60 12.70
CA LYS A 192 -16.94 -10.70 13.19
C LYS A 192 -17.87 -9.80 12.36
N SER A 193 -19.05 -9.51 12.88
CA SER A 193 -20.09 -8.69 12.22
C SER A 193 -19.73 -7.22 12.05
N LYS A 194 -18.84 -6.69 12.88
CA LYS A 194 -18.43 -5.27 12.82
C LYS A 194 -17.18 -5.08 11.95
N MET A 195 -17.16 -4.02 11.17
CA MET A 195 -16.04 -3.61 10.33
C MET A 195 -14.84 -3.21 11.21
N PRO A 196 -13.66 -3.84 11.06
CA PRO A 196 -12.53 -3.55 11.92
C PRO A 196 -11.85 -2.23 11.54
N ASP A 197 -11.49 -1.45 12.56
CA ASP A 197 -10.53 -0.34 12.41
C ASP A 197 -9.10 -0.85 12.56
N ILE A 198 -8.90 -1.81 13.45
CA ILE A 198 -7.60 -2.38 13.78
C ILE A 198 -7.73 -3.89 13.93
N ILE A 199 -6.74 -4.60 13.36
CA ILE A 199 -6.48 -6.02 13.68
C ILE A 199 -5.03 -6.11 14.15
N TYR A 200 -4.77 -6.80 15.28
CA TYR A 200 -3.42 -7.00 15.79
C TYR A 200 -3.17 -8.42 16.27
N HIS A 201 -1.89 -8.77 16.37
CA HIS A 201 -1.40 -9.96 17.06
C HIS A 201 -0.17 -9.62 17.90
N LYS A 202 0.06 -10.41 18.94
CA LYS A 202 1.21 -10.25 19.86
C LYS A 202 2.46 -11.01 19.40
N GLY A 203 2.49 -11.46 18.15
CA GLY A 203 3.59 -12.24 17.62
C GLY A 203 3.56 -13.72 18.00
N ASP A 204 4.63 -14.42 17.67
CA ASP A 204 4.94 -15.82 18.01
C ASP A 204 6.46 -15.98 17.85
N LEU A 205 7.02 -17.15 18.15
CA LEU A 205 8.45 -17.41 17.97
C LEU A 205 8.89 -17.05 16.54
N GLY A 206 9.86 -16.14 16.43
CA GLY A 206 10.36 -15.63 15.14
C GLY A 206 9.35 -14.74 14.36
N LYS A 207 8.28 -14.27 14.98
CA LYS A 207 7.25 -13.41 14.36
C LYS A 207 7.00 -12.18 15.22
N GLU A 208 7.34 -11.02 14.70
CA GLU A 208 7.17 -9.72 15.37
C GLU A 208 5.68 -9.44 15.66
N PRO A 209 5.35 -8.89 16.85
CA PRO A 209 4.02 -8.36 17.14
C PRO A 209 3.66 -7.20 16.19
N MET A 210 2.41 -7.13 15.72
CA MET A 210 2.03 -6.17 14.69
C MET A 210 0.60 -5.67 14.85
N ILE A 211 0.39 -4.42 14.48
CA ILE A 211 -0.92 -3.80 14.31
C ILE A 211 -1.13 -3.51 12.82
N ILE A 212 -2.31 -3.82 12.29
CA ILE A 212 -2.76 -3.39 10.97
C ILE A 212 -3.98 -2.48 11.16
N ILE A 213 -3.90 -1.27 10.63
CA ILE A 213 -4.97 -0.26 10.67
C ILE A 213 -5.64 -0.25 9.30
N PHE A 214 -6.96 -0.29 9.27
CA PHE A 214 -7.78 -0.35 8.07
C PHE A 214 -8.59 0.91 7.86
N GLY A 215 -8.89 1.23 6.60
CA GLY A 215 -9.75 2.34 6.21
C GLY A 215 -10.34 2.14 4.82
N GLU A 216 -11.35 2.95 4.50
CA GLU A 216 -11.96 2.96 3.17
C GLU A 216 -10.98 3.55 2.13
N ASN A 217 -10.14 4.48 2.55
CA ASN A 217 -9.10 5.13 1.76
C ASN A 217 -7.87 5.45 2.62
N PRO A 218 -6.74 5.84 2.01
CA PRO A 218 -5.51 6.16 2.74
C PRO A 218 -5.65 7.31 3.74
N SER A 219 -6.42 8.35 3.39
CA SER A 219 -6.65 9.50 4.28
C SER A 219 -7.34 9.10 5.58
N GLN A 220 -8.35 8.21 5.52
CA GLN A 220 -9.02 7.67 6.70
C GLN A 220 -8.05 6.87 7.59
N VAL A 221 -7.13 6.11 6.99
CA VAL A 221 -6.09 5.41 7.74
C VAL A 221 -5.18 6.39 8.48
N LEU A 222 -4.76 7.49 7.84
CA LEU A 222 -3.94 8.54 8.47
C LEU A 222 -4.67 9.23 9.62
N THR A 223 -5.96 9.54 9.45
CA THR A 223 -6.78 10.11 10.53
C THR A 223 -6.76 9.20 11.76
N LYS A 224 -6.91 7.89 11.57
CA LYS A 224 -6.83 6.92 12.67
C LYS A 224 -5.44 6.93 13.33
N ILE A 225 -4.35 6.96 12.56
CA ILE A 225 -2.99 7.06 13.11
C ILE A 225 -2.83 8.33 13.95
N THR A 226 -3.36 9.45 13.49
CA THR A 226 -3.28 10.72 14.22
C THR A 226 -3.96 10.63 15.61
N LEU A 227 -5.08 9.93 15.70
CA LEU A 227 -5.79 9.70 16.98
C LEU A 227 -5.05 8.72 17.92
N LEU A 228 -4.15 7.91 17.40
CA LEU A 228 -3.44 6.86 18.14
C LEU A 228 -2.08 7.30 18.71
N ARG A 229 -1.63 8.48 18.34
CA ARG A 229 -0.31 9.06 18.72
C ARG A 229 -0.25 9.56 20.15
#